data_2d67b232f48fbbb615d8146a19331c27
#
_entry.id   2d67b232f48fbbb615d8146a19331c27
#
_cell.length_a   1.000
_cell.length_b   1.000
_cell.length_c   1.000
_cell.angle_alpha   90.00
_cell.angle_beta   90.00
_cell.angle_gamma   90.00
#
_symmetry.space_group_name_H-M   'P 1'
#
loop_
_entity.id
_entity.type
_entity.pdbx_description
1 polymer ?
#
loop_
_entity_poly.entity_id
_entity_poly.type
_entity_poly.pdbx_seq_one_letter_code
_entity_poly.pdbx_strand_id
1 'polypeptide(L)'
;MLKYLNIYILIVLFCATGFSGFSQEAIKDTAIVKPPDAVHSPRTATIYSAVLPGLGQIYNRKYWKVPLVYGGFATLGFFINLNNEKYVLYRQAYSDILDTDPNTNSFVKLFTDPRSLEPDRISQSTERLRSYKDYWRRNRDLLVIGTAVFYAINIIDASVDAHFFNFNISDDLTINWVPGPVICMNNRIIGLHCRIIF
;
A
#
# COMPACT_ATOMS: atom_id res chain seq x y z
N MET A 1 0.91 -2.15 -24.34
CA MET A 1 1.29 -1.12 -23.38
C MET A 1 0.24 -0.01 -23.19
N LEU A 2 -0.31 0.57 -24.24
CA LEU A 2 -1.29 1.68 -24.14
C LEU A 2 -2.60 1.30 -23.41
N LYS A 3 -3.06 0.05 -23.48
CA LYS A 3 -4.32 -0.40 -22.88
C LYS A 3 -4.29 -0.33 -21.33
N TYR A 4 -3.13 -0.53 -20.72
CA TYR A 4 -2.95 -0.47 -19.27
C TYR A 4 -2.69 0.95 -18.75
N LEU A 5 -2.14 1.83 -19.61
CA LEU A 5 -1.92 3.24 -19.28
C LEU A 5 -3.25 3.95 -18.97
N ASN A 6 -4.31 3.68 -19.74
CA ASN A 6 -5.64 4.25 -19.50
C ASN A 6 -6.27 3.80 -18.18
N ILE A 7 -6.01 2.56 -17.75
CA ILE A 7 -6.49 2.06 -16.45
C ILE A 7 -5.75 2.75 -15.30
N TYR A 8 -4.44 2.96 -15.43
CA TYR A 8 -3.65 3.72 -14.43
C TYR A 8 -4.11 5.18 -14.32
N ILE A 9 -4.38 5.84 -15.44
CA ILE A 9 -4.90 7.21 -15.47
C ILE A 9 -6.27 7.28 -14.80
N LEU A 10 -7.16 6.31 -15.04
CA LEU A 10 -8.49 6.22 -14.40
C LEU A 10 -8.39 6.01 -12.88
N ILE A 11 -7.48 5.16 -12.42
CA ILE A 11 -7.25 4.92 -10.98
C ILE A 11 -6.69 6.17 -10.30
N VAL A 12 -5.72 6.85 -10.92
CA VAL A 12 -5.14 8.11 -10.41
C VAL A 12 -6.19 9.22 -10.38
N LEU A 13 -7.03 9.33 -11.43
CA LEU A 13 -8.12 10.32 -11.49
C LEU A 13 -9.19 10.05 -10.43
N PHE A 14 -9.53 8.79 -10.17
CA PHE A 14 -10.49 8.39 -9.13
C PHE A 14 -9.95 8.69 -7.72
N CYS A 15 -8.66 8.51 -7.47
CA CYS A 15 -8.02 8.92 -6.22
C CYS A 15 -7.98 10.44 -6.04
N ALA A 16 -7.82 11.21 -7.12
CA ALA A 16 -7.75 12.67 -7.06
C ALA A 16 -9.12 13.33 -6.79
N THR A 17 -10.23 12.72 -7.21
CA THR A 17 -11.58 13.27 -6.99
C THR A 17 -12.14 12.99 -5.58
N GLY A 18 -11.56 12.03 -4.85
CA GLY A 18 -11.97 11.71 -3.47
C GLY A 18 -11.50 12.71 -2.40
N PHE A 19 -10.70 13.71 -2.75
CA PHE A 19 -10.13 14.69 -1.79
C PHE A 19 -10.93 15.98 -1.65
N SER A 20 -12.20 16.01 -2.08
CA SER A 20 -13.09 17.16 -1.85
C SER A 20 -13.51 17.21 -0.38
N GLY A 21 -12.81 18.02 0.38
CA GLY A 21 -13.14 18.66 1.62
C GLY A 21 -14.32 18.15 2.46
N PHE A 22 -14.07 17.33 3.46
CA PHE A 22 -14.84 17.45 4.69
C PHE A 22 -14.30 18.65 5.46
N SER A 23 -14.87 19.83 5.16
CA SER A 23 -14.77 21.00 6.03
C SER A 23 -15.39 20.62 7.37
N GLN A 24 -14.60 20.61 8.43
CA GLN A 24 -15.12 20.53 9.79
C GLN A 24 -15.83 21.85 10.08
N GLU A 25 -17.17 21.85 10.05
CA GLU A 25 -17.95 22.89 10.69
C GLU A 25 -17.62 22.90 12.18
N ALA A 26 -17.13 24.03 12.65
CA ALA A 26 -16.92 24.29 14.07
C ALA A 26 -18.28 24.22 14.79
N ILE A 27 -18.55 23.11 15.46
CA ILE A 27 -19.72 22.96 16.35
C ILE A 27 -19.44 23.82 17.58
N LYS A 28 -20.26 24.87 17.73
CA LYS A 28 -20.32 25.70 18.93
C LYS A 28 -20.53 24.83 20.17
N ASP A 29 -19.76 25.13 21.21
CA ASP A 29 -19.88 24.60 22.56
C ASP A 29 -21.33 24.64 23.07
N THR A 30 -22.00 23.52 22.98
CA THR A 30 -23.10 23.19 23.87
C THR A 30 -22.60 21.99 24.69
N ALA A 31 -22.49 22.17 25.99
CA ALA A 31 -22.08 21.13 26.94
C ALA A 31 -23.10 19.99 26.94
N ILE A 32 -23.03 19.16 25.92
CA ILE A 32 -23.70 17.87 25.88
C ILE A 32 -22.78 16.92 26.67
N VAL A 33 -23.30 16.44 27.80
CA VAL A 33 -22.67 15.33 28.54
C VAL A 33 -22.45 14.19 27.56
N LYS A 34 -21.21 14.07 27.06
CA LYS A 34 -20.80 13.05 26.11
C LYS A 34 -20.96 11.70 26.81
N PRO A 35 -21.76 10.76 26.27
CA PRO A 35 -21.82 9.40 26.83
C PRO A 35 -20.38 8.88 26.92
N PRO A 36 -20.07 8.00 27.93
CA PRO A 36 -18.72 7.48 28.09
C PRO A 36 -18.27 6.91 26.75
N ASP A 37 -17.21 7.50 26.20
CA ASP A 37 -16.68 7.12 24.91
C ASP A 37 -16.46 5.62 24.92
N ALA A 38 -17.13 4.92 24.00
CA ALA A 38 -16.94 3.47 23.84
C ALA A 38 -15.44 3.24 23.68
N VAL A 39 -14.83 2.59 24.69
CA VAL A 39 -13.37 2.39 24.77
C VAL A 39 -12.91 1.78 23.46
N HIS A 40 -12.16 2.56 22.69
CA HIS A 40 -11.66 2.12 21.38
C HIS A 40 -10.69 0.96 21.62
N SER A 41 -11.08 -0.25 21.21
CA SER A 41 -10.34 -1.45 21.54
C SER A 41 -9.31 -1.79 20.47
N PRO A 42 -8.00 -1.78 20.80
CA PRO A 42 -6.95 -2.21 19.87
C PRO A 42 -7.13 -3.64 19.37
N ARG A 43 -7.66 -4.52 20.22
CA ARG A 43 -8.02 -5.90 19.84
C ARG A 43 -9.01 -5.94 18.68
N THR A 44 -10.05 -5.12 18.74
CA THR A 44 -11.08 -5.07 17.70
C THR A 44 -10.51 -4.58 16.38
N ALA A 45 -9.66 -3.54 16.41
CA ALA A 45 -8.97 -3.03 15.22
C ALA A 45 -8.06 -4.10 14.57
N THR A 46 -7.32 -4.84 15.40
CA THR A 46 -6.45 -5.94 14.95
C THR A 46 -7.26 -7.05 14.28
N ILE A 47 -8.35 -7.51 14.91
CA ILE A 47 -9.21 -8.56 14.35
C ILE A 47 -9.85 -8.09 13.04
N TYR A 48 -10.34 -6.86 12.96
CA TYR A 48 -10.94 -6.34 11.73
C TYR A 48 -9.92 -6.27 10.59
N SER A 49 -8.69 -5.82 10.86
CA SER A 49 -7.62 -5.83 9.85
C SER A 49 -7.15 -7.23 9.47
N ALA A 50 -7.28 -8.22 10.38
CA ALA A 50 -6.96 -9.61 10.11
C ALA A 50 -8.06 -10.35 9.34
N VAL A 51 -9.30 -9.87 9.34
CA VAL A 51 -10.40 -10.45 8.53
C VAL A 51 -10.38 -9.84 7.13
N LEU A 52 -10.26 -8.51 7.03
CA LEU A 52 -10.19 -7.80 5.77
C LEU A 52 -9.20 -6.64 5.86
N PRO A 53 -8.20 -6.58 4.97
CA PRO A 53 -7.25 -5.46 4.93
C PRO A 53 -7.98 -4.13 4.82
N GLY A 54 -7.64 -3.16 5.67
CA GLY A 54 -8.27 -1.84 5.67
C GLY A 54 -9.45 -1.66 6.62
N LEU A 55 -10.12 -2.72 7.10
CA LEU A 55 -11.22 -2.57 8.05
C LEU A 55 -10.79 -1.98 9.40
N GLY A 56 -9.60 -2.29 9.86
CA GLY A 56 -9.05 -1.69 11.07
C GLY A 56 -8.80 -0.19 10.92
N GLN A 57 -8.36 0.27 9.76
CA GLN A 57 -8.20 1.69 9.47
C GLN A 57 -9.56 2.41 9.41
N ILE A 58 -10.60 1.76 8.88
CA ILE A 58 -11.98 2.28 8.91
C ILE A 58 -12.47 2.39 10.35
N TYR A 59 -12.27 1.36 11.18
CA TYR A 59 -12.61 1.36 12.59
C TYR A 59 -11.91 2.50 13.34
N ASN A 60 -10.62 2.75 13.04
CA ASN A 60 -9.82 3.84 13.61
C ASN A 60 -10.14 5.21 12.99
N ARG A 61 -11.16 5.33 12.12
CA ARG A 61 -11.56 6.55 11.41
C ARG A 61 -10.47 7.15 10.51
N LYS A 62 -9.43 6.37 10.16
CA LYS A 62 -8.35 6.79 9.26
C LYS A 62 -8.63 6.39 7.82
N TYR A 63 -9.74 6.88 7.28
CA TYR A 63 -10.25 6.51 5.94
C TYR A 63 -9.25 6.79 4.81
N TRP A 64 -8.39 7.78 4.96
CA TRP A 64 -7.38 8.13 3.96
C TRP A 64 -6.33 7.04 3.73
N LYS A 65 -6.09 6.15 4.73
CA LYS A 65 -5.17 5.02 4.61
C LYS A 65 -5.76 3.87 3.78
N VAL A 66 -7.08 3.76 3.72
CA VAL A 66 -7.77 2.66 3.05
C VAL A 66 -7.42 2.57 1.57
N PRO A 67 -7.53 3.65 0.76
CA PRO A 67 -7.14 3.59 -0.65
C PRO A 67 -5.65 3.27 -0.83
N LEU A 68 -4.78 3.66 0.10
CA LEU A 68 -3.35 3.37 0.05
C LEU A 68 -3.08 1.87 0.26
N VAL A 69 -3.77 1.24 1.22
CA VAL A 69 -3.71 -0.20 1.47
C VAL A 69 -4.17 -0.99 0.26
N TYR A 70 -5.35 -0.66 -0.30
CA TYR A 70 -5.87 -1.34 -1.49
C TYR A 70 -5.02 -1.09 -2.74
N GLY A 71 -4.46 0.11 -2.91
CA GLY A 71 -3.50 0.43 -3.96
C GLY A 71 -2.23 -0.43 -3.87
N GLY A 72 -1.73 -0.64 -2.66
CA GLY A 72 -0.60 -1.55 -2.41
C GLY A 72 -0.91 -3.00 -2.80
N PHE A 73 -2.05 -3.55 -2.36
CA PHE A 73 -2.46 -4.91 -2.73
C PHE A 73 -2.73 -5.06 -4.23
N ALA A 74 -3.35 -4.06 -4.87
CA ALA A 74 -3.59 -4.08 -6.32
C ALA A 74 -2.27 -4.09 -7.10
N THR A 75 -1.29 -3.30 -6.68
CA THR A 75 0.04 -3.25 -7.28
C THR A 75 0.76 -4.60 -7.12
N LEU A 76 0.77 -5.16 -5.92
CA LEU A 76 1.37 -6.47 -5.66
C LEU A 76 0.70 -7.57 -6.49
N GLY A 77 -0.64 -7.62 -6.52
CA GLY A 77 -1.40 -8.56 -7.33
C GLY A 77 -1.10 -8.45 -8.82
N PHE A 78 -0.97 -7.23 -9.34
CA PHE A 78 -0.59 -6.99 -10.72
C PHE A 78 0.79 -7.55 -11.05
N PHE A 79 1.79 -7.28 -10.21
CA PHE A 79 3.15 -7.81 -10.41
C PHE A 79 3.22 -9.33 -10.25
N ILE A 80 2.47 -9.92 -9.32
CA ILE A 80 2.36 -11.38 -9.17
C ILE A 80 1.81 -11.98 -10.47
N ASN A 81 0.75 -11.41 -11.02
CA ASN A 81 0.15 -11.90 -12.26
C ASN A 81 1.13 -11.81 -13.43
N LEU A 82 1.82 -10.69 -13.61
CA LEU A 82 2.83 -10.51 -14.66
C LEU A 82 3.95 -11.55 -14.57
N ASN A 83 4.48 -11.80 -13.37
CA ASN A 83 5.53 -12.78 -13.16
C ASN A 83 5.01 -14.20 -13.37
N ASN A 84 3.76 -14.47 -12.97
CA ASN A 84 3.12 -15.76 -13.17
C ASN A 84 2.87 -16.07 -14.66
N GLU A 85 2.41 -15.10 -15.46
CA GLU A 85 2.25 -15.25 -16.91
C GLU A 85 3.58 -15.63 -17.57
N LYS A 86 4.67 -14.93 -17.21
CA LYS A 86 6.01 -15.24 -17.70
C LYS A 86 6.48 -16.62 -17.24
N TYR A 87 6.27 -16.95 -15.97
CA TYR A 87 6.61 -18.26 -15.45
C TYR A 87 5.90 -19.38 -16.19
N VAL A 88 4.60 -19.26 -16.42
CA VAL A 88 3.80 -20.26 -17.14
C VAL A 88 4.30 -20.42 -18.59
N LEU A 89 4.57 -19.30 -19.27
CA LEU A 89 5.12 -19.28 -20.61
C LEU A 89 6.44 -20.06 -20.73
N TYR A 90 7.43 -19.72 -19.88
CA TYR A 90 8.73 -20.38 -19.90
C TYR A 90 8.68 -21.81 -19.36
N ARG A 91 7.77 -22.12 -18.45
CA ARG A 91 7.54 -23.49 -17.96
C ARG A 91 7.02 -24.39 -19.08
N GLN A 92 6.05 -23.90 -19.82
CA GLN A 92 5.46 -24.62 -20.95
C GLN A 92 6.52 -24.85 -22.04
N ALA A 93 7.24 -23.81 -22.43
CA ALA A 93 8.30 -23.93 -23.42
C ALA A 93 9.42 -24.90 -23.00
N TYR A 94 9.77 -24.90 -21.71
CA TYR A 94 10.74 -25.85 -21.16
C TYR A 94 10.20 -27.28 -21.14
N SER A 95 8.91 -27.47 -20.90
CA SER A 95 8.28 -28.80 -20.99
C SER A 95 8.27 -29.31 -22.43
N ASP A 96 7.84 -28.49 -23.36
CA ASP A 96 7.68 -28.82 -24.78
C ASP A 96 9.03 -29.11 -25.48
N ILE A 97 10.13 -28.48 -25.08
CA ILE A 97 11.46 -28.79 -25.65
C ILE A 97 12.03 -30.12 -25.16
N LEU A 98 11.51 -30.64 -24.03
CA LEU A 98 11.93 -31.91 -23.44
C LEU A 98 11.05 -33.07 -23.84
N ASP A 99 9.83 -32.82 -24.26
CA ASP A 99 8.94 -33.88 -24.72
C ASP A 99 9.26 -34.29 -26.18
N THR A 100 8.78 -35.46 -26.56
CA THR A 100 9.05 -36.03 -27.89
C THR A 100 7.85 -35.79 -28.85
N ASP A 101 6.83 -35.02 -28.42
CA ASP A 101 5.66 -34.77 -29.21
C ASP A 101 5.91 -33.68 -30.29
N PRO A 102 5.86 -33.98 -31.57
CA PRO A 102 6.12 -33.00 -32.63
C PRO A 102 5.04 -31.89 -32.74
N ASN A 103 3.92 -32.01 -32.01
CA ASN A 103 2.85 -31.00 -32.02
C ASN A 103 3.04 -29.92 -30.97
N THR A 104 3.91 -30.11 -29.97
CA THR A 104 4.17 -29.16 -28.91
C THR A 104 5.40 -28.31 -29.23
N ASN A 105 5.17 -27.09 -29.71
CA ASN A 105 6.22 -26.19 -30.23
C ASN A 105 6.17 -24.80 -29.64
N SER A 106 5.76 -24.65 -28.36
CA SER A 106 5.63 -23.33 -27.73
C SER A 106 6.99 -22.61 -27.58
N PHE A 107 8.09 -23.36 -27.47
CA PHE A 107 9.45 -22.84 -27.37
C PHE A 107 9.91 -22.14 -28.65
N VAL A 108 9.44 -22.52 -29.83
CA VAL A 108 9.86 -21.94 -31.12
C VAL A 108 9.57 -20.44 -31.18
N LYS A 109 8.49 -19.98 -30.57
CA LYS A 109 8.10 -18.58 -30.53
C LYS A 109 9.02 -17.71 -29.65
N LEU A 110 9.78 -18.32 -28.77
CA LEU A 110 10.68 -17.64 -27.83
C LEU A 110 12.09 -17.44 -28.37
N PHE A 111 12.49 -18.23 -29.37
CA PHE A 111 13.79 -18.11 -30.03
C PHE A 111 13.66 -17.34 -31.34
N THR A 112 14.28 -16.17 -31.39
CA THR A 112 14.29 -15.33 -32.62
C THR A 112 15.26 -15.89 -33.68
N ASP A 113 16.32 -16.59 -33.24
CA ASP A 113 17.33 -17.19 -34.12
C ASP A 113 17.04 -18.70 -34.28
N PRO A 114 16.67 -19.16 -35.50
CA PRO A 114 16.44 -20.60 -35.79
C PRO A 114 17.63 -21.49 -35.43
N ARG A 115 18.87 -20.97 -35.48
CA ARG A 115 20.08 -21.72 -35.15
C ARG A 115 20.14 -22.14 -33.67
N SER A 116 19.35 -21.50 -32.81
CA SER A 116 19.25 -21.86 -31.41
C SER A 116 18.62 -23.23 -31.19
N LEU A 117 17.93 -23.77 -32.19
CA LEU A 117 17.23 -25.05 -32.18
C LEU A 117 17.99 -26.16 -32.92
N GLU A 118 19.21 -25.87 -33.41
CA GLU A 118 20.06 -26.90 -33.99
C GLU A 118 20.53 -27.91 -32.93
N PRO A 119 20.75 -29.22 -33.29
CA PRO A 119 21.06 -30.29 -32.35
C PRO A 119 22.26 -29.99 -31.45
N ASP A 120 23.26 -29.26 -31.93
CA ASP A 120 24.47 -28.88 -31.18
C ASP A 120 24.19 -27.75 -30.15
N ARG A 121 23.12 -26.98 -30.30
CA ARG A 121 22.75 -25.84 -29.44
C ARG A 121 21.50 -26.07 -28.60
N ILE A 122 20.76 -27.14 -28.85
CA ILE A 122 19.49 -27.39 -28.18
C ILE A 122 19.66 -27.54 -26.65
N SER A 123 20.77 -28.13 -26.19
CA SER A 123 21.08 -28.25 -24.77
C SER A 123 21.27 -26.88 -24.11
N GLN A 124 21.92 -25.93 -24.79
CA GLN A 124 22.08 -24.56 -24.32
C GLN A 124 20.76 -23.81 -24.26
N SER A 125 19.88 -24.02 -25.26
CA SER A 125 18.56 -23.42 -25.32
C SER A 125 17.65 -23.94 -24.23
N THR A 126 17.69 -25.23 -23.94
CA THR A 126 16.99 -25.86 -22.83
C THR A 126 17.43 -25.28 -21.47
N GLU A 127 18.74 -25.09 -21.25
CA GLU A 127 19.24 -24.52 -20.01
C GLU A 127 18.85 -23.03 -19.86
N ARG A 128 18.78 -22.27 -20.97
CA ARG A 128 18.25 -20.90 -20.96
C ARG A 128 16.79 -20.86 -20.55
N LEU A 129 15.95 -21.73 -21.13
CA LEU A 129 14.52 -21.82 -20.77
C LEU A 129 14.34 -22.18 -19.29
N ARG A 130 15.14 -23.13 -18.78
CA ARG A 130 15.16 -23.50 -17.37
C ARG A 130 15.51 -22.30 -16.49
N SER A 131 16.57 -21.58 -16.82
CA SER A 131 17.02 -20.41 -16.08
C SER A 131 15.96 -19.30 -16.05
N TYR A 132 15.32 -19.00 -17.18
CA TYR A 132 14.21 -18.04 -17.24
C TYR A 132 12.98 -18.49 -16.45
N LYS A 133 12.60 -19.77 -16.55
CA LYS A 133 11.52 -20.35 -15.75
C LYS A 133 11.78 -20.18 -14.25
N ASP A 134 12.99 -20.51 -13.80
CA ASP A 134 13.37 -20.45 -12.39
C ASP A 134 13.49 -19.00 -11.90
N TYR A 135 13.96 -18.08 -12.75
CA TYR A 135 13.99 -16.64 -12.47
C TYR A 135 12.58 -16.07 -12.22
N TRP A 136 11.63 -16.31 -13.14
CA TRP A 136 10.26 -15.79 -13.02
C TRP A 136 9.50 -16.44 -11.87
N ARG A 137 9.73 -17.73 -11.62
CA ARG A 137 9.20 -18.44 -10.46
C ARG A 137 9.64 -17.76 -9.16
N ARG A 138 10.94 -17.56 -9.00
CA ARG A 138 11.50 -16.93 -7.80
C ARG A 138 10.95 -15.52 -7.58
N ASN A 139 10.87 -14.72 -8.62
CA ASN A 139 10.31 -13.37 -8.53
C ASN A 139 8.84 -13.38 -8.09
N ARG A 140 8.03 -14.27 -8.66
CA ARG A 140 6.64 -14.47 -8.23
C ARG A 140 6.56 -14.87 -6.76
N ASP A 141 7.33 -15.85 -6.35
CA ASP A 141 7.31 -16.40 -4.99
C ASP A 141 7.76 -15.33 -3.96
N LEU A 142 8.76 -14.49 -4.30
CA LEU A 142 9.17 -13.34 -3.50
C LEU A 142 8.05 -12.30 -3.36
N LEU A 143 7.30 -12.02 -4.42
CA LEU A 143 6.17 -11.10 -4.37
C LEU A 143 5.03 -11.64 -3.50
N VAL A 144 4.78 -12.95 -3.52
CA VAL A 144 3.80 -13.61 -2.64
C VAL A 144 4.21 -13.45 -1.16
N ILE A 145 5.49 -13.71 -0.85
CA ILE A 145 6.03 -13.48 0.49
C ILE A 145 5.92 -11.99 0.87
N GLY A 146 6.28 -11.08 -0.04
CA GLY A 146 6.15 -9.64 0.15
C GLY A 146 4.72 -9.21 0.44
N THR A 147 3.73 -9.84 -0.21
CA THR A 147 2.31 -9.60 0.05
C THR A 147 1.90 -10.02 1.46
N ALA A 148 2.39 -11.16 1.93
CA ALA A 148 2.15 -11.63 3.31
C ALA A 148 2.76 -10.68 4.34
N VAL A 149 3.98 -10.19 4.10
CA VAL A 149 4.64 -9.19 4.96
C VAL A 149 3.86 -7.87 4.95
N PHE A 150 3.46 -7.38 3.78
CA PHE A 150 2.65 -6.17 3.67
C PHE A 150 1.32 -6.29 4.42
N TYR A 151 0.68 -7.45 4.36
CA TYR A 151 -0.52 -7.74 5.12
C TYR A 151 -0.29 -7.71 6.64
N ALA A 152 0.80 -8.31 7.12
CA ALA A 152 1.17 -8.28 8.54
C ALA A 152 1.43 -6.84 9.02
N ILE A 153 2.13 -6.03 8.23
CA ILE A 153 2.38 -4.61 8.53
C ILE A 153 1.06 -3.85 8.62
N ASN A 154 0.11 -4.11 7.71
CA ASN A 154 -1.21 -3.47 7.73
C ASN A 154 -2.00 -3.79 9.03
N ILE A 155 -1.92 -5.02 9.53
CA ILE A 155 -2.54 -5.40 10.81
C ILE A 155 -1.88 -4.67 11.98
N ILE A 156 -0.54 -4.60 11.99
CA ILE A 156 0.22 -3.91 13.04
C ILE A 156 -0.13 -2.41 13.03
N ASP A 157 -0.14 -1.76 11.86
CA ASP A 157 -0.50 -0.34 11.71
C ASP A 157 -1.89 -0.05 12.30
N ALA A 158 -2.89 -0.89 11.99
CA ALA A 158 -4.23 -0.73 12.55
C ALA A 158 -4.28 -0.89 14.08
N SER A 159 -3.48 -1.81 14.62
CA SER A 159 -3.36 -2.02 16.07
C SER A 159 -2.71 -0.82 16.76
N VAL A 160 -1.62 -0.33 16.20
CA VAL A 160 -0.89 0.86 16.71
C VAL A 160 -1.78 2.09 16.67
N ASP A 161 -2.46 2.34 15.54
CA ASP A 161 -3.39 3.46 15.42
C ASP A 161 -4.51 3.42 16.46
N ALA A 162 -5.02 2.23 16.79
CA ALA A 162 -6.05 2.07 17.81
C ALA A 162 -5.55 2.32 19.23
N HIS A 163 -4.29 1.97 19.54
CA HIS A 163 -3.66 2.32 20.81
C HIS A 163 -3.52 3.84 21.01
N PHE A 164 -3.18 4.56 19.93
CA PHE A 164 -3.07 6.01 19.97
C PHE A 164 -4.40 6.75 19.86
N PHE A 165 -5.50 6.06 19.56
CA PHE A 165 -6.79 6.71 19.38
C PHE A 165 -7.30 7.41 20.66
N ASN A 166 -7.06 6.81 21.82
CA ASN A 166 -7.43 7.37 23.13
C ASN A 166 -6.36 8.30 23.72
N PHE A 167 -5.21 8.44 23.04
CA PHE A 167 -4.12 9.27 23.51
C PHE A 167 -4.30 10.70 22.95
N ASN A 168 -5.13 11.47 23.65
CA ASN A 168 -5.39 12.87 23.29
C ASN A 168 -4.36 13.77 23.96
N ILE A 169 -3.36 14.22 23.23
CA ILE A 169 -2.34 15.18 23.74
C ILE A 169 -2.89 16.63 23.72
N SER A 170 -4.06 16.84 23.08
CA SER A 170 -4.54 18.18 22.78
C SER A 170 -5.26 18.88 23.92
N ASP A 171 -5.67 18.17 24.99
CA ASP A 171 -6.49 18.80 26.03
C ASP A 171 -5.66 19.61 27.05
N ASP A 172 -4.35 19.36 27.14
CA ASP A 172 -3.50 20.02 28.16
C ASP A 172 -2.53 21.07 27.60
N LEU A 173 -2.39 21.21 26.29
CA LEU A 173 -1.42 22.11 25.67
C LEU A 173 -2.10 23.21 24.87
N THR A 174 -2.38 24.34 25.53
CA THR A 174 -2.97 25.49 24.85
C THR A 174 -1.91 26.59 24.65
N ILE A 175 -1.60 26.90 23.40
CA ILE A 175 -0.74 28.03 23.05
C ILE A 175 -1.63 29.22 22.72
N ASN A 176 -1.69 30.21 23.60
CA ASN A 176 -2.40 31.46 23.38
C ASN A 176 -1.44 32.58 22.98
N TRP A 177 -1.69 33.17 21.84
CA TRP A 177 -0.99 34.35 21.35
C TRP A 177 -1.84 35.58 21.59
N VAL A 178 -1.41 36.45 22.50
CA VAL A 178 -2.12 37.69 22.80
C VAL A 178 -1.21 38.88 22.47
N PRO A 179 -1.59 39.73 21.51
CA PRO A 179 -0.88 41.01 21.31
C PRO A 179 -1.14 41.91 22.50
N GLY A 180 -0.08 42.38 23.12
CA GLY A 180 -0.18 43.22 24.29
C GLY A 180 1.04 44.11 24.47
N PRO A 181 0.96 45.17 25.34
CA PRO A 181 2.07 46.05 25.60
C PRO A 181 3.13 45.30 26.41
N VAL A 182 4.35 45.24 25.89
CA VAL A 182 5.53 44.72 26.59
C VAL A 182 6.32 45.92 27.11
N ILE A 183 6.64 45.92 28.38
CA ILE A 183 7.44 46.98 29.02
C ILE A 183 8.91 46.56 28.94
N CYS A 184 9.67 47.24 28.08
CA CYS A 184 11.11 47.09 28.00
C CYS A 184 11.76 48.43 28.36
N MET A 185 12.57 48.47 29.41
CA MET A 185 13.40 49.62 29.79
C MET A 185 12.69 50.97 29.72
N ASN A 186 11.54 51.14 30.42
CA ASN A 186 10.75 52.36 30.47
C ASN A 186 9.99 52.78 29.20
N ASN A 187 10.00 51.99 28.15
CA ASN A 187 9.19 52.22 26.96
C ASN A 187 8.11 51.11 26.79
N ARG A 188 6.89 51.51 26.44
CA ARG A 188 5.80 50.58 26.07
C ARG A 188 5.91 50.26 24.61
N ILE A 189 6.24 49.02 24.30
CA ILE A 189 6.30 48.51 22.93
C ILE A 189 5.18 47.48 22.75
N ILE A 190 4.55 47.46 21.60
CA ILE A 190 3.56 46.41 21.25
C ILE A 190 4.35 45.14 20.96
N GLY A 191 4.13 44.10 21.76
CA GLY A 191 4.75 42.79 21.62
C GLY A 191 3.72 41.66 21.59
N LEU A 192 4.19 40.47 21.27
CA LEU A 192 3.39 39.23 21.29
C LEU A 192 3.72 38.46 22.58
N HIS A 193 2.69 38.26 23.40
CA HIS A 193 2.78 37.35 24.54
C HIS A 193 2.44 35.94 24.13
N CYS A 194 3.35 35.00 24.30
CA CYS A 194 3.12 33.58 24.17
C CYS A 194 2.93 32.95 25.55
N ARG A 195 1.72 32.47 25.84
CA ARG A 195 1.43 31.72 27.06
C ARG A 195 1.24 30.24 26.70
N ILE A 196 2.10 29.40 27.24
CA ILE A 196 1.96 27.95 27.18
C ILE A 196 1.37 27.52 28.53
N ILE A 197 0.20 26.89 28.47
CA ILE A 197 -0.46 26.31 29.67
C ILE A 197 -0.29 24.80 29.53
N PHE A 198 0.30 24.19 30.57
CA PHE A 198 0.50 22.74 30.65
C PHE A 198 -0.61 22.11 31.48
#